data_90d6ff0745b54768de8ec26ec562cc10
#
_entry.id   90d6ff0745b54768de8ec26ec562cc10
#
_cell.length_a   1.000
_cell.length_b   1.000
_cell.length_c   1.000
_cell.angle_alpha   90.00
_cell.angle_beta   90.00
_cell.angle_gamma   90.00
#
_symmetry.space_group_name_H-M   'P 1'
#
loop_
_entity.id
_entity.type
_entity.pdbx_description
1 polymer ?
#
loop_
_entity_poly.entity_id
_entity_poly.type
_entity_poly.pdbx_seq_one_letter_code
_entity_poly.pdbx_strand_id
1 'polypeptide(L)'
;MNNYYVRLKQHAMLIVAVASLIPISMGAAAQKPASIPVSIPVSIPEEIEWTWEVRPPHPDPKLPNVLLLGDSLSRNYFPEVTKDLAATANVYLMASSTSVGDPRLPREIREFAKMENVPFRIVHFNNGMHGWDYTEAQYQAAFPEFLRTVRSLAATNRGLIWATITPVQPKAFNGATNGRVDARNAIAQTFIHAAHIPIDDQHALMMQHQNLYQDTVHFNTAGSNLMGDQAAATISAQLKR
;
A
#
# COMPACT_ATOMS: atom_id res chain seq x y z
N MET A 1 36.80 37.08 -75.60
CA MET A 1 37.40 36.11 -76.50
C MET A 1 36.72 34.79 -76.33
N ASN A 2 35.75 34.49 -77.16
CA ASN A 2 35.72 33.43 -78.19
C ASN A 2 36.19 32.08 -77.65
N ASN A 3 35.52 30.96 -77.77
CA ASN A 3 34.68 30.40 -78.83
C ASN A 3 33.99 29.12 -78.37
N TYR A 4 32.75 28.91 -78.77
CA TYR A 4 32.20 27.97 -79.76
C TYR A 4 32.03 26.46 -79.31
N TYR A 5 30.75 26.07 -79.23
CA TYR A 5 30.02 24.99 -79.91
C TYR A 5 30.61 23.56 -79.92
N VAL A 6 29.81 22.57 -79.56
CA VAL A 6 29.13 21.67 -80.51
C VAL A 6 28.03 20.87 -79.87
N ARG A 7 26.83 20.88 -80.46
CA ARG A 7 25.68 19.98 -80.13
C ARG A 7 25.93 18.60 -80.74
N LEU A 8 25.64 17.58 -79.99
CA LEU A 8 25.34 16.26 -80.57
C LEU A 8 24.03 15.72 -79.92
N LYS A 9 23.01 15.61 -80.77
CA LYS A 9 21.78 14.88 -80.49
C LYS A 9 22.08 13.37 -80.63
N GLN A 10 21.81 12.60 -79.58
CA GLN A 10 21.65 11.17 -79.74
C GLN A 10 20.31 10.75 -79.12
N HIS A 11 19.54 10.13 -80.03
CA HIS A 11 18.26 9.49 -79.68
C HIS A 11 18.57 8.21 -78.91
N ALA A 12 18.08 8.07 -77.68
CA ALA A 12 18.14 6.85 -76.98
C ALA A 12 16.69 6.32 -76.80
N MET A 13 16.51 5.13 -77.24
CA MET A 13 15.30 4.33 -77.31
C MET A 13 14.79 4.00 -75.87
N LEU A 14 13.54 4.33 -75.63
CA LEU A 14 12.87 4.05 -74.30
C LEU A 14 12.45 2.59 -74.29
N ILE A 15 13.14 1.77 -73.50
CA ILE A 15 12.70 0.41 -73.19
C ILE A 15 11.88 0.51 -71.87
N VAL A 16 10.57 0.35 -72.00
CA VAL A 16 9.69 0.26 -70.84
C VAL A 16 9.74 -1.17 -70.29
N ALA A 17 10.47 -1.36 -69.22
CA ALA A 17 10.41 -2.62 -68.45
C ALA A 17 9.26 -2.52 -67.43
N VAL A 18 8.19 -3.26 -67.66
CA VAL A 18 7.10 -3.42 -66.69
C VAL A 18 7.59 -4.38 -65.62
N ALA A 19 8.00 -3.84 -64.46
CA ALA A 19 8.28 -4.60 -63.30
C ALA A 19 6.96 -4.87 -62.53
N SER A 20 6.51 -6.10 -62.56
CA SER A 20 5.38 -6.58 -61.75
C SER A 20 5.79 -6.61 -60.27
N LEU A 21 5.35 -5.62 -59.48
CA LEU A 21 5.47 -5.61 -58.04
C LEU A 21 4.47 -6.60 -57.43
N ILE A 22 4.94 -7.77 -57.02
CA ILE A 22 4.18 -8.68 -56.17
C ILE A 22 4.26 -8.11 -54.73
N PRO A 23 3.15 -7.78 -54.06
CA PRO A 23 3.21 -7.35 -52.68
C PRO A 23 3.50 -8.59 -51.80
N ILE A 24 4.69 -8.69 -51.23
CA ILE A 24 4.99 -9.60 -50.14
C ILE A 24 4.32 -9.03 -48.91
N SER A 25 3.15 -9.54 -48.57
CA SER A 25 2.49 -9.29 -47.28
C SER A 25 3.28 -10.02 -46.19
N MET A 26 4.21 -9.32 -45.55
CA MET A 26 4.79 -9.78 -44.31
C MET A 26 3.72 -9.64 -43.23
N GLY A 27 3.00 -10.74 -42.97
CA GLY A 27 2.16 -10.89 -41.80
C GLY A 27 3.05 -10.79 -40.56
N ALA A 28 3.08 -9.62 -39.91
CA ALA A 28 3.63 -9.49 -38.58
C ALA A 28 2.74 -10.32 -37.65
N ALA A 29 3.18 -11.53 -37.34
CA ALA A 29 2.59 -12.31 -36.25
C ALA A 29 2.79 -11.51 -34.97
N ALA A 30 1.71 -10.92 -34.46
CA ALA A 30 1.70 -10.26 -33.15
C ALA A 30 2.16 -11.31 -32.12
N GLN A 31 3.39 -11.20 -31.67
CA GLN A 31 3.89 -11.98 -30.53
C GLN A 31 3.03 -11.62 -29.33
N LYS A 32 2.23 -12.61 -28.89
CA LYS A 32 1.50 -12.53 -27.63
C LYS A 32 2.54 -12.21 -26.55
N PRO A 33 2.34 -11.13 -25.74
CA PRO A 33 3.31 -10.81 -24.70
C PRO A 33 3.48 -12.04 -23.83
N ALA A 34 4.73 -12.46 -23.63
CA ALA A 34 5.07 -13.56 -22.76
C ALA A 34 4.48 -13.25 -21.40
N SER A 35 3.56 -14.09 -20.92
CA SER A 35 3.06 -14.01 -19.54
C SER A 35 4.26 -14.23 -18.63
N ILE A 36 4.70 -13.16 -17.93
CA ILE A 36 5.67 -13.30 -16.85
C ILE A 36 5.06 -14.32 -15.88
N PRO A 37 5.74 -15.43 -15.57
CA PRO A 37 5.22 -16.37 -14.61
C PRO A 37 5.02 -15.60 -13.29
N VAL A 38 3.78 -15.51 -12.84
CA VAL A 38 3.45 -14.99 -11.51
C VAL A 38 4.06 -15.99 -10.54
N SER A 39 5.25 -15.68 -10.03
CA SER A 39 5.85 -16.48 -8.97
C SER A 39 4.89 -16.43 -7.79
N ILE A 40 4.50 -17.61 -7.27
CA ILE A 40 3.72 -17.69 -6.04
C ILE A 40 4.49 -16.91 -4.98
N PRO A 41 3.88 -15.92 -4.31
CA PRO A 41 4.58 -15.18 -3.26
C PRO A 41 5.10 -16.14 -2.21
N VAL A 42 6.41 -16.09 -1.95
CA VAL A 42 7.05 -16.92 -0.92
C VAL A 42 6.94 -16.16 0.40
N SER A 43 6.52 -16.86 1.46
CA SER A 43 6.55 -16.29 2.81
C SER A 43 8.01 -16.15 3.27
N ILE A 44 8.37 -14.96 3.74
CA ILE A 44 9.67 -14.65 4.36
C ILE A 44 9.36 -14.15 5.78
N PRO A 45 9.18 -15.06 6.75
CA PRO A 45 8.84 -14.69 8.12
C PRO A 45 10.05 -14.03 8.81
N GLU A 46 9.76 -13.13 9.73
CA GLU A 46 10.75 -12.62 10.68
C GLU A 46 11.13 -13.73 11.67
N GLU A 47 12.25 -13.57 12.40
CA GLU A 47 12.68 -14.53 13.42
C GLU A 47 11.62 -14.73 14.51
N ILE A 48 10.90 -13.64 14.86
CA ILE A 48 9.81 -13.66 15.84
C ILE A 48 8.56 -13.12 15.18
N GLU A 49 7.58 -13.98 14.99
CA GLU A 49 6.27 -13.64 14.48
C GLU A 49 5.25 -13.61 15.61
N TRP A 50 4.35 -12.64 15.56
CA TRP A 50 3.32 -12.47 16.58
C TRP A 50 2.04 -11.88 15.99
N THR A 51 0.90 -12.20 16.60
CA THR A 51 -0.39 -11.57 16.39
C THR A 51 -0.95 -11.15 17.75
N TRP A 52 -1.50 -9.96 17.81
CA TRP A 52 -2.10 -9.38 19.01
C TRP A 52 -3.50 -8.91 18.70
N GLU A 53 -4.49 -9.51 19.40
CA GLU A 53 -5.89 -9.23 19.17
C GLU A 53 -6.54 -8.73 20.44
N VAL A 54 -7.31 -7.64 20.35
CA VAL A 54 -8.05 -7.07 21.47
C VAL A 54 -9.45 -6.73 21.02
N ARG A 55 -10.40 -7.10 21.84
CA ARG A 55 -11.81 -6.76 21.70
C ARG A 55 -12.32 -6.02 22.94
N PRO A 56 -13.33 -5.14 22.79
CA PRO A 56 -13.92 -4.50 23.95
C PRO A 56 -14.54 -5.56 24.87
N PRO A 57 -14.30 -5.50 26.21
CA PRO A 57 -14.81 -6.51 27.13
C PRO A 57 -16.35 -6.52 27.22
N HIS A 58 -16.97 -5.36 26.99
CA HIS A 58 -18.42 -5.16 27.05
C HIS A 58 -18.86 -4.26 25.89
N PRO A 59 -18.94 -4.78 24.64
CA PRO A 59 -19.32 -3.96 23.49
C PRO A 59 -20.78 -3.48 23.63
N ASP A 60 -21.00 -2.18 23.48
CA ASP A 60 -22.35 -1.61 23.43
C ASP A 60 -22.95 -1.88 22.04
N PRO A 61 -24.07 -2.63 21.93
CA PRO A 61 -24.67 -2.95 20.64
C PRO A 61 -25.25 -1.72 19.90
N LYS A 62 -25.36 -0.57 20.58
CA LYS A 62 -25.81 0.69 19.97
C LYS A 62 -24.69 1.48 19.31
N LEU A 63 -23.44 1.17 19.64
CA LEU A 63 -22.28 1.84 19.10
C LEU A 63 -21.72 1.10 17.86
N PRO A 64 -21.20 1.83 16.86
CA PRO A 64 -20.51 1.21 15.73
C PRO A 64 -19.21 0.54 16.18
N ASN A 65 -18.84 -0.55 15.51
CA ASN A 65 -17.56 -1.18 15.72
C ASN A 65 -16.49 -0.53 14.82
N VAL A 66 -15.34 -0.26 15.38
CA VAL A 66 -14.14 0.27 14.73
C VAL A 66 -13.01 -0.73 14.92
N LEU A 67 -12.30 -1.05 13.83
CA LEU A 67 -11.11 -1.89 13.87
C LEU A 67 -9.86 -1.03 13.64
N LEU A 68 -8.88 -1.15 14.54
CA LEU A 68 -7.50 -0.79 14.27
C LEU A 68 -6.80 -2.05 13.76
N LEU A 69 -6.28 -2.00 12.52
CA LEU A 69 -5.53 -3.08 11.89
C LEU A 69 -4.12 -2.58 11.59
N GLY A 70 -3.08 -3.22 12.15
CA GLY A 70 -1.72 -2.77 11.92
C GLY A 70 -0.65 -3.64 12.57
N ASP A 71 0.33 -2.99 13.15
CA ASP A 71 1.48 -3.59 13.79
C ASP A 71 1.67 -3.09 15.23
N SER A 72 2.89 -3.16 15.77
CA SER A 72 3.20 -2.73 17.12
C SER A 72 2.90 -1.24 17.38
N LEU A 73 2.99 -0.39 16.37
CA LEU A 73 2.64 1.03 16.49
C LEU A 73 1.14 1.18 16.74
N SER A 74 0.31 0.47 15.97
CA SER A 74 -1.15 0.45 16.18
C SER A 74 -1.51 -0.09 17.55
N ARG A 75 -0.82 -1.14 18.02
CA ARG A 75 -0.97 -1.68 19.37
C ARG A 75 -0.62 -0.63 20.44
N ASN A 76 0.43 0.16 20.22
CA ASN A 76 0.90 1.13 21.21
C ASN A 76 -0.05 2.32 21.36
N TYR A 77 -0.68 2.80 20.30
CA TYR A 77 -1.66 3.90 20.39
C TYR A 77 -3.11 3.44 20.59
N PHE A 78 -3.39 2.13 20.51
CA PHE A 78 -4.74 1.58 20.72
C PHE A 78 -5.41 2.01 22.05
N PRO A 79 -4.70 2.07 23.21
CA PRO A 79 -5.32 2.50 24.46
C PRO A 79 -5.88 3.92 24.40
N GLU A 80 -5.16 4.85 23.75
CA GLU A 80 -5.60 6.24 23.62
C GLU A 80 -6.80 6.34 22.69
N VAL A 81 -6.77 5.67 21.52
CA VAL A 81 -7.94 5.61 20.63
C VAL A 81 -9.16 5.05 21.34
N THR A 82 -8.99 3.99 22.14
CA THR A 82 -10.09 3.38 22.89
C THR A 82 -10.67 4.34 23.92
N LYS A 83 -9.83 5.09 24.62
CA LYS A 83 -10.22 6.12 25.58
C LYS A 83 -11.03 7.22 24.89
N ASP A 84 -10.53 7.75 23.79
CA ASP A 84 -11.13 8.90 23.10
C ASP A 84 -12.44 8.54 22.40
N LEU A 85 -12.58 7.30 21.96
CA LEU A 85 -13.80 6.81 21.28
C LEU A 85 -14.78 6.10 22.24
N ALA A 86 -14.50 6.03 23.55
CA ALA A 86 -15.26 5.23 24.50
C ALA A 86 -16.79 5.48 24.49
N ALA A 87 -17.22 6.72 24.21
CA ALA A 87 -18.65 7.08 24.15
C ALA A 87 -19.25 6.97 22.73
N THR A 88 -18.44 6.64 21.70
CA THR A 88 -18.86 6.76 20.30
C THR A 88 -18.62 5.52 19.46
N ALA A 89 -17.78 4.59 19.92
CA ALA A 89 -17.50 3.35 19.19
C ALA A 89 -17.01 2.23 20.12
N ASN A 90 -17.23 0.99 19.70
CA ASN A 90 -16.54 -0.19 20.21
C ASN A 90 -15.24 -0.36 19.41
N VAL A 91 -14.09 -0.29 20.07
CA VAL A 91 -12.79 -0.33 19.38
C VAL A 91 -12.15 -1.72 19.52
N TYR A 92 -11.84 -2.32 18.38
CA TYR A 92 -11.15 -3.59 18.23
C TYR A 92 -9.74 -3.37 17.72
N LEU A 93 -8.83 -4.29 18.01
CA LEU A 93 -7.46 -4.28 17.49
C LEU A 93 -7.11 -5.65 16.92
N MET A 94 -6.51 -5.65 15.74
CA MET A 94 -5.66 -6.73 15.25
C MET A 94 -4.31 -6.13 14.85
N ALA A 95 -3.26 -6.50 15.57
CA ALA A 95 -1.88 -6.13 15.25
C ALA A 95 -1.06 -7.38 14.97
N SER A 96 -0.23 -7.34 13.93
CA SER A 96 0.59 -8.48 13.50
C SER A 96 1.96 -8.03 13.02
N SER A 97 2.99 -8.85 13.24
CA SER A 97 4.30 -8.70 12.61
C SER A 97 4.32 -9.16 11.15
N THR A 98 3.30 -9.88 10.70
CA THR A 98 3.21 -10.35 9.32
C THR A 98 3.06 -9.18 8.37
N SER A 99 3.99 -9.04 7.41
CA SER A 99 4.03 -7.89 6.51
C SER A 99 3.10 -8.01 5.31
N VAL A 100 2.84 -6.89 4.62
CA VAL A 100 2.08 -6.86 3.34
C VAL A 100 2.68 -7.79 2.29
N GLY A 101 4.01 -7.93 2.25
CA GLY A 101 4.68 -8.83 1.31
C GLY A 101 4.43 -10.32 1.56
N ASP A 102 3.96 -10.68 2.74
CA ASP A 102 3.74 -12.08 3.11
C ASP A 102 2.34 -12.55 2.75
N PRO A 103 2.21 -13.65 1.99
CA PRO A 103 0.91 -14.20 1.59
C PRO A 103 0.06 -14.72 2.77
N ARG A 104 0.63 -14.83 3.99
CA ARG A 104 -0.11 -15.21 5.19
C ARG A 104 -1.03 -14.09 5.69
N LEU A 105 -0.62 -12.82 5.57
CA LEU A 105 -1.34 -11.69 6.15
C LEU A 105 -2.83 -11.63 5.74
N PRO A 106 -3.19 -11.74 4.45
CA PRO A 106 -4.60 -11.76 4.06
C PRO A 106 -5.41 -12.89 4.70
N ARG A 107 -4.79 -14.04 4.98
CA ARG A 107 -5.44 -15.16 5.66
C ARG A 107 -5.65 -14.86 7.14
N GLU A 108 -4.64 -14.36 7.83
CA GLU A 108 -4.72 -13.95 9.24
C GLU A 108 -5.83 -12.94 9.47
N ILE A 109 -5.91 -11.91 8.63
CA ILE A 109 -6.97 -10.90 8.68
C ILE A 109 -8.36 -11.53 8.52
N ARG A 110 -8.53 -12.46 7.58
CA ARG A 110 -9.83 -13.13 7.36
C ARG A 110 -10.21 -14.05 8.51
N GLU A 111 -9.25 -14.76 9.12
CA GLU A 111 -9.52 -15.61 10.29
C GLU A 111 -9.91 -14.75 11.51
N PHE A 112 -9.22 -13.64 11.75
CA PHE A 112 -9.62 -12.68 12.77
C PHE A 112 -11.07 -12.18 12.55
N ALA A 113 -11.39 -11.71 11.36
CA ALA A 113 -12.72 -11.22 11.04
C ALA A 113 -13.82 -12.27 11.25
N LYS A 114 -13.51 -13.54 10.91
CA LYS A 114 -14.41 -14.67 11.12
C LYS A 114 -14.61 -14.98 12.61
N MET A 115 -13.56 -14.88 13.42
CA MET A 115 -13.66 -15.09 14.87
C MET A 115 -14.46 -13.98 15.55
N GLU A 116 -14.23 -12.72 15.17
CA GLU A 116 -14.98 -11.60 15.73
C GLU A 116 -16.45 -11.60 15.30
N ASN A 117 -16.72 -11.98 14.05
CA ASN A 117 -18.07 -12.08 13.47
C ASN A 117 -18.94 -10.83 13.71
N VAL A 118 -18.34 -9.65 13.61
CA VAL A 118 -19.01 -8.35 13.73
C VAL A 118 -18.74 -7.48 12.50
N PRO A 119 -19.70 -6.65 12.07
CA PRO A 119 -19.45 -5.69 11.03
C PRO A 119 -18.64 -4.50 11.58
N PHE A 120 -17.57 -4.08 10.86
CA PHE A 120 -16.83 -2.88 11.21
C PHE A 120 -17.35 -1.68 10.38
N ARG A 121 -17.79 -0.63 11.07
CA ARG A 121 -18.19 0.63 10.44
C ARG A 121 -16.98 1.37 9.88
N ILE A 122 -15.86 1.32 10.61
CA ILE A 122 -14.57 1.87 10.21
C ILE A 122 -13.48 0.82 10.39
N VAL A 123 -12.58 0.73 9.43
CA VAL A 123 -11.29 0.03 9.54
C VAL A 123 -10.20 1.06 9.32
N HIS A 124 -9.53 1.43 10.39
CA HIS A 124 -8.32 2.24 10.37
C HIS A 124 -7.14 1.30 10.25
N PHE A 125 -6.38 1.38 9.17
CA PHE A 125 -5.37 0.36 8.87
C PHE A 125 -4.03 0.94 8.48
N ASN A 126 -2.98 0.24 8.89
CA ASN A 126 -1.60 0.41 8.50
C ASN A 126 -0.96 -0.98 8.33
N ASN A 127 0.09 -1.08 7.57
CA ASN A 127 1.09 -2.16 7.61
C ASN A 127 2.27 -1.76 6.73
N GLY A 128 3.47 -1.79 7.27
CA GLY A 128 4.66 -1.44 6.49
C GLY A 128 5.94 -1.33 7.32
N MET A 129 5.83 -1.44 8.64
CA MET A 129 6.99 -1.39 9.54
C MET A 129 7.69 -2.76 9.66
N HIS A 130 7.05 -3.83 9.20
CA HIS A 130 7.59 -5.19 9.18
C HIS A 130 7.96 -5.67 7.77
N GLY A 131 8.64 -6.82 7.70
CA GLY A 131 9.01 -7.48 6.46
C GLY A 131 10.04 -6.70 5.64
N TRP A 132 11.11 -6.26 6.26
CA TRP A 132 12.19 -5.53 5.59
C TRP A 132 13.04 -6.42 4.66
N ASP A 133 12.86 -7.75 4.70
CA ASP A 133 13.42 -8.70 3.75
C ASP A 133 12.64 -8.75 2.42
N TYR A 134 11.43 -8.21 2.37
CA TYR A 134 10.72 -7.97 1.11
C TYR A 134 11.19 -6.66 0.47
N THR A 135 11.42 -6.72 -0.84
CA THR A 135 11.71 -5.51 -1.63
C THR A 135 10.46 -4.63 -1.76
N GLU A 136 10.64 -3.36 -2.08
CA GLU A 136 9.55 -2.42 -2.35
C GLU A 136 8.70 -2.87 -3.55
N ALA A 137 9.30 -3.55 -4.54
CA ALA A 137 8.57 -4.15 -5.66
C ALA A 137 7.64 -5.30 -5.21
N GLN A 138 8.09 -6.14 -4.26
CA GLN A 138 7.26 -7.19 -3.67
C GLN A 138 6.13 -6.60 -2.81
N TYR A 139 6.43 -5.56 -2.02
CA TYR A 139 5.43 -4.80 -1.28
C TYR A 139 4.37 -4.22 -2.22
N GLN A 140 4.78 -3.58 -3.32
CA GLN A 140 3.89 -3.02 -4.33
C GLN A 140 3.00 -4.09 -4.96
N ALA A 141 3.57 -5.26 -5.31
CA ALA A 141 2.83 -6.36 -5.94
C ALA A 141 1.78 -6.97 -4.99
N ALA A 142 2.06 -7.01 -3.68
CA ALA A 142 1.17 -7.58 -2.67
C ALA A 142 0.08 -6.60 -2.18
N PHE A 143 0.33 -5.29 -2.25
CA PHE A 143 -0.57 -4.28 -1.69
C PHE A 143 -2.02 -4.34 -2.20
N PRO A 144 -2.31 -4.64 -3.49
CA PRO A 144 -3.69 -4.79 -3.96
C PRO A 144 -4.49 -5.90 -3.28
N GLU A 145 -3.85 -7.04 -2.96
CA GLU A 145 -4.51 -8.14 -2.24
C GLU A 145 -4.75 -7.75 -0.77
N PHE A 146 -3.76 -7.13 -0.12
CA PHE A 146 -3.92 -6.58 1.22
C PHE A 146 -5.10 -5.59 1.27
N LEU A 147 -5.13 -4.60 0.38
CA LEU A 147 -6.20 -3.60 0.33
C LEU A 147 -7.58 -4.23 0.06
N ARG A 148 -7.66 -5.24 -0.80
CA ARG A 148 -8.90 -5.99 -1.08
C ARG A 148 -9.38 -6.72 0.17
N THR A 149 -8.46 -7.34 0.91
CA THR A 149 -8.78 -8.04 2.16
C THR A 149 -9.27 -7.06 3.22
N VAL A 150 -8.55 -5.95 3.45
CA VAL A 150 -8.97 -4.91 4.39
C VAL A 150 -10.35 -4.35 4.02
N ARG A 151 -10.60 -4.10 2.74
CA ARG A 151 -11.89 -3.60 2.25
C ARG A 151 -13.05 -4.56 2.56
N SER A 152 -12.81 -5.86 2.54
CA SER A 152 -13.84 -6.86 2.86
C SER A 152 -14.30 -6.84 4.33
N LEU A 153 -13.54 -6.20 5.22
CA LEU A 153 -13.88 -6.06 6.64
C LEU A 153 -14.86 -4.91 6.90
N ALA A 154 -14.83 -3.89 6.07
CA ALA A 154 -15.63 -2.70 6.26
C ALA A 154 -17.08 -2.93 5.81
N ALA A 155 -18.06 -2.53 6.62
CA ALA A 155 -19.48 -2.63 6.30
C ALA A 155 -19.89 -1.79 5.08
N THR A 156 -19.10 -0.79 4.71
CA THR A 156 -19.31 0.07 3.56
C THR A 156 -18.00 0.44 2.88
N ASN A 157 -18.06 0.79 1.59
CA ASN A 157 -16.88 1.25 0.84
C ASN A 157 -16.24 2.54 1.41
N ARG A 158 -16.95 3.28 2.25
CA ARG A 158 -16.48 4.51 2.91
C ARG A 158 -15.86 4.25 4.30
N GLY A 159 -15.86 3.00 4.76
CA GLY A 159 -15.41 2.63 6.09
C GLY A 159 -13.89 2.44 6.23
N LEU A 160 -13.07 2.93 5.32
CA LEU A 160 -11.62 2.75 5.36
C LEU A 160 -10.91 4.07 5.67
N ILE A 161 -9.84 3.98 6.47
CA ILE A 161 -8.86 5.05 6.72
C ILE A 161 -7.48 4.39 6.69
N TRP A 162 -6.57 4.90 5.87
CA TRP A 162 -5.20 4.41 5.84
C TRP A 162 -4.29 5.34 6.64
N ALA A 163 -3.52 4.76 7.60
CA ALA A 163 -2.48 5.46 8.32
C ALA A 163 -1.12 5.28 7.64
N THR A 164 -0.37 6.36 7.45
CA THR A 164 0.97 6.30 6.88
C THR A 164 1.95 5.62 7.82
N ILE A 165 2.98 4.96 7.26
CA ILE A 165 4.07 4.34 8.03
C ILE A 165 4.89 5.48 8.66
N THR A 166 5.13 5.39 9.97
CA THR A 166 5.89 6.40 10.72
C THR A 166 7.37 6.41 10.34
N PRO A 167 8.10 7.51 10.57
CA PRO A 167 9.54 7.53 10.39
C PRO A 167 10.24 6.61 11.39
N VAL A 168 11.50 6.25 11.09
CA VAL A 168 12.39 5.49 11.96
C VAL A 168 13.64 6.29 12.29
N GLN A 169 14.29 5.98 13.41
CA GLN A 169 15.60 6.57 13.72
C GLN A 169 16.69 6.02 12.79
N PRO A 170 17.77 6.79 12.56
CA PRO A 170 18.97 6.24 11.92
C PRO A 170 19.44 4.99 12.66
N LYS A 171 19.80 3.94 11.91
CA LYS A 171 20.23 2.63 12.45
C LYS A 171 19.08 1.81 13.08
N ALA A 172 17.85 2.00 12.63
CA ALA A 172 16.79 1.06 12.96
C ALA A 172 17.20 -0.37 12.54
N PHE A 173 16.71 -1.35 13.29
CA PHE A 173 17.04 -2.75 13.06
C PHE A 173 16.36 -3.32 11.80
N ASN A 174 16.80 -4.50 11.37
CA ASN A 174 16.17 -5.28 10.30
C ASN A 174 16.05 -4.57 8.94
N GLY A 175 16.96 -3.63 8.62
CA GLY A 175 16.98 -2.98 7.32
C GLY A 175 15.95 -1.86 7.13
N ALA A 176 15.25 -1.44 8.19
CA ALA A 176 14.39 -0.27 8.17
C ALA A 176 15.23 0.99 7.97
N THR A 177 14.84 1.84 7.04
CA THR A 177 15.39 3.18 6.82
C THR A 177 14.29 4.14 6.41
N ASN A 178 14.44 5.44 6.68
CA ASN A 178 13.45 6.43 6.24
C ASN A 178 13.27 6.43 4.73
N GLY A 179 14.33 6.22 3.94
CA GLY A 179 14.20 6.11 2.49
C GLY A 179 13.30 4.93 2.04
N ARG A 180 13.33 3.79 2.75
CA ARG A 180 12.44 2.66 2.49
C ARG A 180 11.02 2.92 3.02
N VAL A 181 10.88 3.58 4.17
CA VAL A 181 9.59 4.04 4.71
C VAL A 181 8.91 4.96 3.71
N ASP A 182 9.62 5.97 3.20
CA ASP A 182 9.11 6.92 2.20
C ASP A 182 8.70 6.21 0.91
N ALA A 183 9.50 5.25 0.44
CA ALA A 183 9.19 4.46 -0.75
C ALA A 183 7.91 3.63 -0.56
N ARG A 184 7.75 2.94 0.58
CA ARG A 184 6.53 2.17 0.89
C ARG A 184 5.30 3.07 1.05
N ASN A 185 5.45 4.22 1.72
CA ASN A 185 4.37 5.22 1.81
C ASN A 185 3.96 5.71 0.42
N ALA A 186 4.90 6.05 -0.45
CA ALA A 186 4.61 6.49 -1.81
C ALA A 186 3.90 5.41 -2.64
N ILE A 187 4.34 4.14 -2.53
CA ILE A 187 3.69 2.99 -3.18
C ILE A 187 2.24 2.86 -2.69
N ALA A 188 2.03 2.81 -1.37
CA ALA A 188 0.71 2.66 -0.78
C ALA A 188 -0.21 3.81 -1.21
N GLN A 189 0.25 5.06 -1.18
CA GLN A 189 -0.51 6.24 -1.59
C GLN A 189 -1.07 6.13 -3.01
N THR A 190 -0.39 5.49 -3.96
CA THR A 190 -0.92 5.32 -5.32
C THR A 190 -2.23 4.54 -5.32
N PHE A 191 -2.33 3.48 -4.53
CA PHE A 191 -3.54 2.65 -4.40
C PHE A 191 -4.61 3.33 -3.55
N ILE A 192 -4.21 4.01 -2.47
CA ILE A 192 -5.08 4.72 -1.54
C ILE A 192 -5.78 5.89 -2.23
N HIS A 193 -5.04 6.71 -3.00
CA HIS A 193 -5.63 7.80 -3.78
C HIS A 193 -6.56 7.28 -4.88
N ALA A 194 -6.16 6.25 -5.62
CA ALA A 194 -7.02 5.63 -6.63
C ALA A 194 -8.33 5.06 -6.05
N ALA A 195 -8.30 4.65 -4.79
CA ALA A 195 -9.46 4.11 -4.06
C ALA A 195 -10.25 5.18 -3.29
N HIS A 196 -9.83 6.47 -3.32
CA HIS A 196 -10.41 7.58 -2.58
C HIS A 196 -10.53 7.32 -1.06
N ILE A 197 -9.53 6.65 -0.48
CA ILE A 197 -9.47 6.36 0.94
C ILE A 197 -8.86 7.56 1.68
N PRO A 198 -9.49 8.05 2.77
CA PRO A 198 -8.90 9.05 3.63
C PRO A 198 -7.56 8.60 4.23
N ILE A 199 -6.66 9.57 4.41
CA ILE A 199 -5.33 9.34 4.96
C ILE A 199 -5.25 9.94 6.36
N ASP A 200 -4.76 9.15 7.32
CA ASP A 200 -4.28 9.58 8.61
C ASP A 200 -2.74 9.68 8.52
N ASP A 201 -2.21 10.89 8.43
CA ASP A 201 -0.78 11.11 8.19
C ASP A 201 0.04 11.05 9.47
N GLN A 202 0.21 9.83 9.99
CA GLN A 202 1.04 9.53 11.16
C GLN A 202 2.54 9.81 10.91
N HIS A 203 2.97 9.70 9.64
CA HIS A 203 4.35 10.02 9.26
C HIS A 203 4.65 11.50 9.48
N ALA A 204 3.83 12.39 8.92
CA ALA A 204 4.02 13.84 9.06
C ALA A 204 3.92 14.29 10.52
N LEU A 205 3.00 13.70 11.30
CA LEU A 205 2.90 13.94 12.73
C LEU A 205 4.22 13.60 13.45
N MET A 206 4.72 12.38 13.28
CA MET A 206 5.87 11.91 14.04
C MET A 206 7.20 12.45 13.53
N MET A 207 7.28 12.95 12.30
CA MET A 207 8.42 13.73 11.83
C MET A 207 8.63 15.02 12.65
N GLN A 208 7.57 15.58 13.23
CA GLN A 208 7.64 16.77 14.09
C GLN A 208 7.93 16.42 15.56
N HIS A 209 7.88 15.14 15.94
CA HIS A 209 7.98 14.67 17.31
C HIS A 209 9.07 13.58 17.51
N GLN A 210 10.18 13.70 16.79
CA GLN A 210 11.27 12.72 16.84
C GLN A 210 11.96 12.64 18.22
N ASN A 211 11.79 13.61 19.09
CA ASN A 211 12.23 13.57 20.49
C ASN A 211 11.41 12.60 21.35
N LEU A 212 10.32 12.02 20.84
CA LEU A 212 9.45 11.10 21.57
C LEU A 212 9.73 9.63 21.25
N TYR A 213 10.79 9.30 20.52
CA TYR A 213 11.19 7.90 20.33
C TYR A 213 11.50 7.22 21.67
N GLN A 214 11.02 5.98 21.82
CA GLN A 214 11.41 5.07 22.89
C GLN A 214 12.59 4.19 22.49
N ASP A 215 12.57 3.72 21.25
CA ASP A 215 13.63 2.95 20.61
C ASP A 215 13.82 3.44 19.16
N THR A 216 14.37 2.61 18.27
CA THR A 216 14.63 3.03 16.88
C THR A 216 13.40 3.10 15.99
N VAL A 217 12.26 2.57 16.44
CA VAL A 217 11.01 2.44 15.67
C VAL A 217 9.81 2.95 16.48
N HIS A 218 9.74 2.60 17.76
CA HIS A 218 8.59 2.91 18.61
C HIS A 218 8.73 4.25 19.30
N PHE A 219 7.59 4.83 19.62
CA PHE A 219 7.48 6.07 20.38
C PHE A 219 7.11 5.76 21.84
N ASN A 220 7.52 6.61 22.75
CA ASN A 220 7.15 6.54 24.16
C ASN A 220 5.65 6.81 24.34
N THR A 221 5.17 6.72 25.59
CA THR A 221 3.74 6.93 25.88
C THR A 221 3.21 8.25 25.34
N ALA A 222 3.98 9.35 25.45
CA ALA A 222 3.52 10.65 24.95
C ALA A 222 3.39 10.66 23.42
N GLY A 223 4.35 10.04 22.69
CA GLY A 223 4.27 9.91 21.24
C GLY A 223 3.14 8.98 20.81
N SER A 224 2.95 7.85 21.51
CA SER A 224 1.83 6.94 21.25
C SER A 224 0.46 7.62 21.49
N ASN A 225 0.35 8.45 22.53
CA ASN A 225 -0.89 9.20 22.77
C ASN A 225 -1.17 10.20 21.65
N LEU A 226 -0.16 10.98 21.19
CA LEU A 226 -0.34 11.89 20.06
C LEU A 226 -0.82 11.17 18.81
N MET A 227 -0.27 9.99 18.51
CA MET A 227 -0.71 9.15 17.40
C MET A 227 -2.16 8.69 17.61
N GLY A 228 -2.51 8.29 18.83
CA GLY A 228 -3.86 7.87 19.19
C GLY A 228 -4.89 8.98 19.06
N ASP A 229 -4.59 10.19 19.58
CA ASP A 229 -5.43 11.39 19.44
C ASP A 229 -5.73 11.70 17.97
N GLN A 230 -4.71 11.68 17.11
CA GLN A 230 -4.89 11.91 15.66
C GLN A 230 -5.75 10.82 14.99
N ALA A 231 -5.48 9.55 15.31
CA ALA A 231 -6.26 8.43 14.79
C ALA A 231 -7.73 8.52 15.23
N ALA A 232 -7.98 8.79 16.52
CA ALA A 232 -9.32 8.96 17.07
C ALA A 232 -10.08 10.14 16.44
N ALA A 233 -9.39 11.26 16.22
CA ALA A 233 -9.97 12.43 15.55
C ALA A 233 -10.37 12.10 14.11
N THR A 234 -9.50 11.41 13.36
CA THR A 234 -9.75 11.01 11.98
C THR A 234 -10.90 10.00 11.89
N ILE A 235 -10.94 9.02 12.78
CA ILE A 235 -12.04 8.05 12.90
C ILE A 235 -13.35 8.75 13.23
N SER A 236 -13.35 9.66 14.24
CA SER A 236 -14.55 10.42 14.62
C SER A 236 -15.11 11.26 13.47
N ALA A 237 -14.24 11.90 12.70
CA ALA A 237 -14.64 12.66 11.52
C ALA A 237 -15.29 11.76 10.44
N GLN A 238 -14.79 10.53 10.28
CA GLN A 238 -15.33 9.57 9.31
C GLN A 238 -16.64 8.91 9.77
N LEU A 239 -16.82 8.69 11.08
CA LEU A 239 -18.07 8.16 11.65
C LEU A 239 -19.27 9.10 11.46
N LYS A 240 -19.03 10.42 11.32
CA LYS A 240 -20.06 11.45 11.12
C LYS A 240 -20.54 11.58 9.67
N ARG A 241 -19.88 10.86 8.72
CA ARG A 241 -20.21 10.87 7.27
C ARG A 241 -21.10 9.69 6.91
#